data_aad331c29d7180e9b399b1d641b9ad9d
#
_entry.id   aad331c29d7180e9b399b1d641b9ad9d
#
_cell.length_a   1.000
_cell.length_b   1.000
_cell.length_c   1.000
_cell.angle_alpha   90.00
_cell.angle_beta   90.00
_cell.angle_gamma   90.00
#
_symmetry.space_group_name_H-M   'P 1'
#
loop_
_entity.id
_entity.type
_entity.pdbx_description
1 polymer ?
#
loop_
_entity_poly.entity_id
_entity_poly.type
_entity_poly.pdbx_seq_one_letter_code
_entity_poly.pdbx_strand_id
1 'polypeptide(L)'
;MIKKIAFAVLMMMAPLFAATAQNVENNNQASAQQDDDAKYATELLKPGTEAPDFALATPDGKTVKLSDMRGKYVVLDFWASWCPDCRKDLPAIAALHNTYAKRGVEFIGVSFDDKKENLVKAISNFNIAYTQVSELKKWKETQISAAYHIKWIPSMYLIAPDGKVVVSTVMKDKIAAKLAEIMPGCDEQSACCKKETACCKQKTTCPKAKACDKATTCNKAKACDKATACKKTTCCKKATTCKNK
;
A
#
# COMPACT_ATOMS: atom_id res chain seq x y z
N MET A 1 14.68 -13.57 84.46
CA MET A 1 15.78 -12.77 85.08
C MET A 1 16.40 -11.87 84.03
N ILE A 2 16.41 -10.61 84.30
CA ILE A 2 17.45 -9.60 84.01
C ILE A 2 17.55 -9.12 82.55
N LYS A 3 17.04 -8.01 82.27
CA LYS A 3 17.54 -6.59 82.25
C LYS A 3 18.02 -6.19 80.85
N LYS A 4 17.32 -5.26 80.25
CA LYS A 4 17.67 -3.79 80.00
C LYS A 4 18.89 -3.67 79.06
N ILE A 5 18.85 -2.84 78.03
CA ILE A 5 18.92 -1.38 78.05
C ILE A 5 18.65 -0.86 76.61
N ALA A 6 17.94 0.22 76.53
CA ALA A 6 17.76 1.07 75.39
C ALA A 6 19.04 1.81 74.97
N PHE A 7 19.17 2.08 73.67
CA PHE A 7 19.81 3.34 73.23
C PHE A 7 19.21 3.77 71.90
N ALA A 8 18.58 4.88 71.99
CA ALA A 8 18.13 5.64 70.84
C ALA A 8 19.34 6.37 70.22
N VAL A 9 19.54 6.22 68.93
CA VAL A 9 20.32 7.18 68.17
C VAL A 9 19.49 7.60 66.97
N LEU A 10 18.94 8.78 67.10
CA LEU A 10 18.33 9.61 66.09
C LEU A 10 19.42 10.07 65.12
N MET A 11 19.45 9.61 63.89
CA MET A 11 20.21 10.29 62.86
C MET A 11 19.27 10.60 61.69
N MET A 12 18.98 11.90 61.57
CA MET A 12 18.44 12.53 60.39
C MET A 12 19.39 12.28 59.22
N MET A 13 18.94 11.59 58.22
CA MET A 13 19.52 11.65 56.87
C MET A 13 18.45 12.04 55.89
N ALA A 14 18.64 13.22 55.31
CA ALA A 14 17.79 13.77 54.25
C ALA A 14 17.75 12.85 53.04
N PRO A 15 16.59 12.70 52.34
CA PRO A 15 16.57 12.01 51.07
C PRO A 15 17.19 12.92 50.01
N LEU A 16 18.37 12.52 49.51
CA LEU A 16 18.87 12.99 48.24
C LEU A 16 17.87 12.55 47.15
N PHE A 17 17.10 13.47 46.64
CA PHE A 17 16.40 13.31 45.39
C PHE A 17 17.44 13.20 44.27
N ALA A 18 17.88 11.99 43.98
CA ALA A 18 18.54 11.65 42.73
C ALA A 18 17.45 11.67 41.68
N ALA A 19 17.35 12.75 40.93
CA ALA A 19 16.60 12.80 39.68
C ALA A 19 17.27 11.83 38.70
N THR A 20 16.78 10.61 38.65
CA THR A 20 17.06 9.70 37.53
C THR A 20 16.37 10.29 36.32
N ALA A 21 17.13 10.98 35.47
CA ALA A 21 16.71 11.23 34.09
C ALA A 21 16.47 9.87 33.45
N GLN A 22 15.18 9.49 33.32
CA GLN A 22 14.78 8.36 32.50
C GLN A 22 15.11 8.76 31.07
N ASN A 23 16.20 8.21 30.58
CA ASN A 23 16.54 8.20 29.16
C ASN A 23 15.42 7.45 28.48
N VAL A 24 14.50 8.18 27.85
CA VAL A 24 13.54 7.63 26.91
C VAL A 24 14.37 7.21 25.72
N GLU A 25 14.95 6.03 25.80
CA GLU A 25 15.47 5.34 24.63
C GLU A 25 14.30 5.13 23.70
N ASN A 26 14.27 5.95 22.69
CA ASN A 26 13.39 5.88 21.54
C ASN A 26 13.72 4.53 20.87
N ASN A 27 13.00 3.47 21.28
CA ASN A 27 13.08 2.14 20.70
C ASN A 27 12.49 2.22 19.28
N ASN A 28 13.19 2.88 18.38
CA ASN A 28 13.11 2.66 16.95
C ASN A 28 13.80 1.31 16.63
N GLN A 29 13.28 0.24 17.20
CA GLN A 29 13.47 -1.07 16.63
C GLN A 29 12.64 -1.10 15.33
N ALA A 30 13.23 -0.53 14.27
CA ALA A 30 12.99 -1.04 12.94
C ALA A 30 13.43 -2.51 13.02
N SER A 31 12.48 -3.41 13.28
CA SER A 31 12.69 -4.84 13.13
C SER A 31 13.27 -5.00 11.73
N ALA A 32 14.49 -5.48 11.63
CA ALA A 32 15.06 -5.93 10.36
C ALA A 32 14.11 -7.02 9.88
N GLN A 33 13.15 -6.62 9.03
CA GLN A 33 12.22 -7.55 8.41
C GLN A 33 13.08 -8.47 7.56
N GLN A 34 13.10 -9.72 7.96
CA GLN A 34 13.79 -10.77 7.22
C GLN A 34 13.31 -10.71 5.78
N ASP A 35 14.22 -10.61 4.81
CA ASP A 35 13.84 -10.52 3.40
C ASP A 35 13.38 -11.90 2.92
N ASP A 36 12.08 -12.18 3.12
CA ASP A 36 11.45 -13.43 2.74
C ASP A 36 11.53 -13.72 1.22
N ASP A 37 11.75 -12.69 0.40
CA ASP A 37 11.94 -12.87 -1.04
C ASP A 37 13.19 -13.69 -1.35
N ALA A 38 14.26 -13.55 -0.56
CA ALA A 38 15.48 -14.34 -0.74
C ALA A 38 15.22 -15.85 -0.63
N LYS A 39 14.19 -16.23 0.11
CA LYS A 39 13.80 -17.63 0.34
C LYS A 39 12.64 -18.08 -0.53
N TYR A 40 11.62 -17.26 -0.71
CA TYR A 40 10.33 -17.70 -1.25
C TYR A 40 10.00 -17.11 -2.62
N ALA A 41 10.71 -16.05 -3.07
CA ALA A 41 10.45 -15.38 -4.36
C ALA A 41 11.47 -15.74 -5.45
N THR A 42 12.39 -16.68 -5.20
CA THR A 42 13.50 -17.01 -6.13
C THR A 42 13.03 -17.47 -7.50
N GLU A 43 11.92 -18.20 -7.55
CA GLU A 43 11.35 -18.76 -8.77
C GLU A 43 10.40 -17.80 -9.51
N LEU A 44 9.94 -16.72 -8.86
CA LEU A 44 9.00 -15.77 -9.46
C LEU A 44 9.59 -15.14 -10.72
N LEU A 45 8.73 -14.78 -11.68
CA LEU A 45 9.12 -14.07 -12.91
C LEU A 45 9.88 -12.79 -12.54
N LYS A 46 10.99 -12.55 -13.24
CA LYS A 46 11.86 -11.41 -12.94
C LYS A 46 11.29 -10.10 -13.47
N PRO A 47 11.61 -8.95 -12.85
CA PRO A 47 11.30 -7.65 -13.41
C PRO A 47 11.76 -7.52 -14.87
N GLY A 48 10.93 -6.90 -15.71
CA GLY A 48 11.16 -6.76 -17.16
C GLY A 48 10.61 -7.92 -18.00
N THR A 49 10.27 -9.07 -17.39
CA THR A 49 9.63 -10.19 -18.10
C THR A 49 8.19 -9.80 -18.46
N GLU A 50 7.73 -10.22 -19.63
CA GLU A 50 6.31 -10.08 -19.99
C GLU A 50 5.45 -10.97 -19.12
N ALA A 51 4.40 -10.41 -18.50
CA ALA A 51 3.47 -11.14 -17.67
C ALA A 51 2.63 -12.05 -18.55
N PRO A 52 2.58 -13.38 -18.27
CA PRO A 52 1.73 -14.31 -19.01
C PRO A 52 0.26 -13.85 -18.99
N ASP A 53 -0.37 -13.83 -20.17
CA ASP A 53 -1.79 -13.50 -20.25
C ASP A 53 -2.63 -14.66 -19.67
N PHE A 54 -3.79 -14.31 -19.15
CA PHE A 54 -4.75 -15.28 -18.64
C PHE A 54 -6.18 -14.82 -18.93
N ALA A 55 -7.09 -15.77 -18.96
CA ALA A 55 -8.53 -15.56 -19.00
C ALA A 55 -9.17 -16.43 -17.92
N LEU A 56 -9.52 -15.82 -16.78
CA LEU A 56 -10.04 -16.52 -15.61
C LEU A 56 -11.42 -16.03 -15.23
N ALA A 57 -12.23 -16.91 -14.65
CA ALA A 57 -13.58 -16.57 -14.22
C ALA A 57 -13.59 -15.97 -12.83
N THR A 58 -14.43 -14.96 -12.65
CA THR A 58 -14.84 -14.45 -11.35
C THR A 58 -15.88 -15.39 -10.72
N PRO A 59 -16.14 -15.28 -9.40
CA PRO A 59 -17.18 -16.09 -8.75
C PRO A 59 -18.58 -15.89 -9.34
N ASP A 60 -18.88 -14.74 -9.94
CA ASP A 60 -20.15 -14.46 -10.63
C ASP A 60 -20.15 -14.88 -12.11
N GLY A 61 -19.07 -15.52 -12.59
CA GLY A 61 -18.97 -16.13 -13.92
C GLY A 61 -18.50 -15.19 -15.03
N LYS A 62 -18.08 -13.97 -14.71
CA LYS A 62 -17.48 -13.05 -15.70
C LYS A 62 -16.04 -13.48 -15.98
N THR A 63 -15.63 -13.39 -17.24
CA THR A 63 -14.23 -13.62 -17.62
C THR A 63 -13.42 -12.34 -17.48
N VAL A 64 -12.28 -12.44 -16.82
CA VAL A 64 -11.27 -11.38 -16.66
C VAL A 64 -10.01 -11.82 -17.42
N LYS A 65 -9.51 -10.93 -18.29
CA LYS A 65 -8.25 -11.14 -19.01
C LYS A 65 -7.24 -10.08 -18.58
N LEU A 66 -5.99 -10.50 -18.41
CA LEU A 66 -4.92 -9.53 -18.10
C LEU A 66 -4.69 -8.58 -19.28
N SER A 67 -4.77 -9.08 -20.52
CA SER A 67 -4.61 -8.29 -21.74
C SER A 67 -5.60 -7.12 -21.86
N ASP A 68 -6.80 -7.23 -21.28
CA ASP A 68 -7.81 -6.15 -21.28
C ASP A 68 -7.42 -4.97 -20.37
N MET A 69 -6.37 -5.13 -19.58
CA MET A 69 -5.87 -4.12 -18.62
C MET A 69 -4.61 -3.40 -19.11
N ARG A 70 -4.23 -3.60 -20.37
CA ARG A 70 -3.12 -2.84 -20.98
C ARG A 70 -3.36 -1.33 -20.85
N GLY A 71 -2.30 -0.57 -20.62
CA GLY A 71 -2.37 0.86 -20.34
C GLY A 71 -2.58 1.21 -18.87
N LYS A 72 -2.75 0.22 -17.98
CA LYS A 72 -2.89 0.40 -16.53
C LYS A 72 -1.84 -0.38 -15.77
N TYR A 73 -1.51 0.08 -14.56
CA TYR A 73 -0.80 -0.76 -13.60
C TYR A 73 -1.76 -1.80 -13.02
N VAL A 74 -1.29 -3.04 -12.89
CA VAL A 74 -2.07 -4.15 -12.33
C VAL A 74 -1.32 -4.79 -11.17
N VAL A 75 -1.97 -4.93 -10.03
CA VAL A 75 -1.48 -5.75 -8.91
C VAL A 75 -2.18 -7.10 -8.97
N LEU A 76 -1.40 -8.17 -9.12
CA LEU A 76 -1.88 -9.54 -8.95
C LEU A 76 -1.53 -10.02 -7.55
N ASP A 77 -2.50 -10.54 -6.83
CA ASP A 77 -2.38 -11.10 -5.49
C ASP A 77 -2.75 -12.60 -5.52
N PHE A 78 -1.75 -13.46 -5.45
CA PHE A 78 -1.92 -14.93 -5.44
C PHE A 78 -2.10 -15.40 -4.00
N TRP A 79 -3.28 -15.90 -3.70
CA TRP A 79 -3.69 -16.22 -2.33
C TRP A 79 -4.66 -17.40 -2.25
N ALA A 80 -5.05 -17.75 -1.03
CA ALA A 80 -6.15 -18.70 -0.80
C ALA A 80 -6.81 -18.45 0.57
N SER A 81 -8.07 -18.79 0.72
CA SER A 81 -8.81 -18.63 1.97
C SER A 81 -8.28 -19.48 3.12
N TRP A 82 -7.66 -20.60 2.81
CA TRP A 82 -7.03 -21.52 3.78
C TRP A 82 -5.60 -21.11 4.18
N CYS A 83 -4.97 -20.14 3.49
CA CYS A 83 -3.60 -19.67 3.77
C CYS A 83 -3.59 -18.67 4.95
N PRO A 84 -2.95 -18.98 6.08
CA PRO A 84 -2.95 -18.08 7.24
C PRO A 84 -2.24 -16.76 6.98
N ASP A 85 -1.08 -16.79 6.30
CA ASP A 85 -0.27 -15.59 6.03
C ASP A 85 -0.95 -14.69 5.01
N CYS A 86 -1.60 -15.28 3.97
CA CYS A 86 -2.43 -14.50 3.04
C CYS A 86 -3.52 -13.74 3.78
N ARG A 87 -4.23 -14.39 4.73
CA ARG A 87 -5.29 -13.73 5.50
C ARG A 87 -4.80 -12.60 6.39
N LYS A 88 -3.56 -12.68 6.89
CA LYS A 88 -2.93 -11.58 7.65
C LYS A 88 -2.67 -10.37 6.76
N ASP A 89 -2.36 -10.59 5.49
CA ASP A 89 -2.01 -9.54 4.55
C ASP A 89 -3.23 -8.85 3.91
N LEU A 90 -4.39 -9.53 3.83
CA LEU A 90 -5.61 -9.00 3.19
C LEU A 90 -6.02 -7.60 3.64
N PRO A 91 -5.98 -7.22 4.94
CA PRO A 91 -6.34 -5.87 5.35
C PRO A 91 -5.41 -4.80 4.76
N ALA A 92 -4.11 -5.08 4.66
CA ALA A 92 -3.15 -4.17 4.07
C ALA A 92 -3.32 -4.06 2.54
N ILE A 93 -3.59 -5.19 1.87
CA ILE A 93 -3.89 -5.20 0.42
C ILE A 93 -5.18 -4.44 0.12
N ALA A 94 -6.22 -4.61 0.95
CA ALA A 94 -7.46 -3.83 0.84
C ALA A 94 -7.22 -2.32 1.01
N ALA A 95 -6.35 -1.91 1.93
CA ALA A 95 -5.96 -0.51 2.11
C ALA A 95 -5.20 0.03 0.89
N LEU A 96 -4.29 -0.76 0.31
CA LEU A 96 -3.61 -0.42 -0.95
C LEU A 96 -4.61 -0.27 -2.09
N HIS A 97 -5.54 -1.22 -2.25
CA HIS A 97 -6.61 -1.12 -3.24
C HIS A 97 -7.41 0.17 -3.06
N ASN A 98 -7.89 0.47 -1.86
CA ASN A 98 -8.68 1.68 -1.58
C ASN A 98 -7.92 2.97 -1.95
N THR A 99 -6.59 2.96 -1.78
CA THR A 99 -5.73 4.11 -2.08
C THR A 99 -5.46 4.24 -3.57
N TYR A 100 -5.11 3.15 -4.25
CA TYR A 100 -4.56 3.19 -5.59
C TYR A 100 -5.57 2.89 -6.71
N ALA A 101 -6.69 2.20 -6.43
CA ALA A 101 -7.74 1.96 -7.43
C ALA A 101 -8.34 3.27 -7.95
N LYS A 102 -8.54 4.27 -7.08
CA LYS A 102 -8.99 5.62 -7.45
C LYS A 102 -7.98 6.38 -8.33
N ARG A 103 -6.77 5.86 -8.42
CA ARG A 103 -5.64 6.41 -9.19
C ARG A 103 -5.37 5.61 -10.45
N GLY A 104 -6.23 4.64 -10.78
CA GLY A 104 -6.18 3.86 -12.01
C GLY A 104 -5.33 2.58 -11.93
N VAL A 105 -4.97 2.12 -10.71
CA VAL A 105 -4.36 0.80 -10.53
C VAL A 105 -5.46 -0.25 -10.41
N GLU A 106 -5.38 -1.31 -11.19
CA GLU A 106 -6.26 -2.47 -11.08
C GLU A 106 -5.69 -3.47 -10.07
N PHE A 107 -6.56 -4.11 -9.31
CA PHE A 107 -6.19 -5.17 -8.36
C PHE A 107 -6.97 -6.43 -8.70
N ILE A 108 -6.28 -7.54 -8.82
CA ILE A 108 -6.85 -8.86 -9.11
C ILE A 108 -6.31 -9.85 -8.08
N GLY A 109 -7.20 -10.42 -7.29
CA GLY A 109 -6.89 -11.58 -6.46
C GLY A 109 -7.06 -12.86 -7.28
N VAL A 110 -6.00 -13.64 -7.36
CA VAL A 110 -6.01 -14.96 -7.98
C VAL A 110 -6.07 -16.00 -6.88
N SER A 111 -7.26 -16.56 -6.67
CA SER A 111 -7.49 -17.52 -5.59
C SER A 111 -7.17 -18.94 -6.00
N PHE A 112 -6.48 -19.66 -5.11
CA PHE A 112 -6.23 -21.10 -5.21
C PHE A 112 -7.22 -21.93 -4.37
N ASP A 113 -8.39 -21.39 -4.09
CA ASP A 113 -9.49 -22.19 -3.54
C ASP A 113 -10.05 -23.13 -4.62
N ASP A 114 -10.18 -24.40 -4.28
CA ASP A 114 -10.75 -25.44 -5.14
C ASP A 114 -12.28 -25.47 -5.10
N LYS A 115 -12.89 -24.74 -4.16
CA LYS A 115 -14.33 -24.61 -3.98
C LYS A 115 -14.76 -23.15 -4.03
N LYS A 116 -15.71 -22.85 -4.90
CA LYS A 116 -16.27 -21.52 -5.07
C LYS A 116 -16.84 -20.96 -3.75
N GLU A 117 -17.49 -21.82 -2.96
CA GLU A 117 -18.12 -21.43 -1.70
C GLU A 117 -17.08 -20.89 -0.70
N ASN A 118 -15.88 -21.48 -0.65
CA ASN A 118 -14.80 -21.04 0.22
C ASN A 118 -14.30 -19.66 -0.20
N LEU A 119 -14.10 -19.45 -1.50
CA LEU A 119 -13.70 -18.17 -2.05
C LEU A 119 -14.74 -17.09 -1.77
N VAL A 120 -16.02 -17.34 -2.06
CA VAL A 120 -17.12 -16.37 -1.84
C VAL A 120 -17.24 -16.03 -0.36
N LYS A 121 -17.16 -17.04 0.52
CA LYS A 121 -17.18 -16.82 1.97
C LYS A 121 -15.99 -15.96 2.43
N ALA A 122 -14.80 -16.20 1.89
CA ALA A 122 -13.61 -15.42 2.24
C ALA A 122 -13.72 -13.97 1.75
N ILE A 123 -14.19 -13.75 0.51
CA ILE A 123 -14.45 -12.41 -0.04
C ILE A 123 -15.35 -11.62 0.92
N SER A 124 -16.45 -12.23 1.38
CA SER A 124 -17.36 -11.59 2.32
C SER A 124 -16.74 -11.35 3.70
N ASN A 125 -16.09 -12.37 4.27
CA ASN A 125 -15.55 -12.30 5.64
C ASN A 125 -14.41 -11.29 5.78
N PHE A 126 -13.62 -11.10 4.73
CA PHE A 126 -12.48 -10.18 4.72
C PHE A 126 -12.78 -8.86 4.00
N ASN A 127 -14.03 -8.62 3.57
CA ASN A 127 -14.46 -7.42 2.85
C ASN A 127 -13.55 -7.10 1.64
N ILE A 128 -13.23 -8.10 0.84
CA ILE A 128 -12.37 -7.95 -0.34
C ILE A 128 -13.17 -7.24 -1.44
N ALA A 129 -12.80 -5.99 -1.74
CA ALA A 129 -13.52 -5.13 -2.68
C ALA A 129 -12.94 -5.14 -4.10
N TYR A 130 -11.78 -5.78 -4.31
CA TYR A 130 -11.15 -5.89 -5.63
C TYR A 130 -11.52 -7.21 -6.32
N THR A 131 -11.36 -7.22 -7.63
CA THR A 131 -11.72 -8.35 -8.50
C THR A 131 -11.05 -9.65 -8.05
N GLN A 132 -11.82 -10.71 -7.93
CA GLN A 132 -11.32 -12.04 -7.59
C GLN A 132 -11.57 -13.00 -8.75
N VAL A 133 -10.56 -13.80 -9.09
CA VAL A 133 -10.62 -14.83 -10.12
C VAL A 133 -10.06 -16.15 -9.60
N SER A 134 -10.50 -17.28 -10.18
CA SER A 134 -10.00 -18.60 -9.81
C SER A 134 -10.21 -19.60 -10.93
N GLU A 135 -9.34 -20.61 -11.02
CA GLU A 135 -9.57 -21.83 -11.81
C GLU A 135 -10.41 -22.87 -11.05
N LEU A 136 -10.69 -22.64 -9.76
CA LEU A 136 -11.35 -23.60 -8.86
C LEU A 136 -10.69 -24.98 -8.88
N LYS A 137 -9.36 -24.99 -8.85
CA LYS A 137 -8.51 -26.17 -8.80
C LYS A 137 -7.53 -26.04 -7.64
N LYS A 138 -7.01 -27.17 -7.20
CA LYS A 138 -5.92 -27.17 -6.23
C LYS A 138 -4.72 -26.41 -6.79
N TRP A 139 -4.06 -25.66 -5.95
CA TRP A 139 -2.99 -24.73 -6.31
C TRP A 139 -2.01 -25.28 -7.39
N LYS A 140 -1.43 -26.47 -7.15
CA LYS A 140 -0.42 -27.05 -8.06
C LYS A 140 -1.01 -27.58 -9.39
N GLU A 141 -2.32 -27.63 -9.51
CA GLU A 141 -3.04 -28.10 -10.70
C GLU A 141 -3.50 -26.94 -11.59
N THR A 142 -3.29 -25.68 -11.14
CA THR A 142 -3.70 -24.50 -11.89
C THR A 142 -2.67 -24.13 -12.96
N GLN A 143 -3.14 -23.75 -14.15
CA GLN A 143 -2.26 -23.28 -15.21
C GLN A 143 -1.58 -21.96 -14.84
N ILE A 144 -2.31 -21.08 -14.15
CA ILE A 144 -1.78 -19.77 -13.77
C ILE A 144 -0.65 -19.88 -12.75
N SER A 145 -0.69 -20.85 -11.81
CA SER A 145 0.43 -21.04 -10.88
C SER A 145 1.71 -21.49 -11.59
N ALA A 146 1.57 -22.31 -12.62
CA ALA A 146 2.71 -22.73 -13.44
C ALA A 146 3.26 -21.57 -14.27
N ALA A 147 2.38 -20.79 -14.93
CA ALA A 147 2.76 -19.67 -15.78
C ALA A 147 3.48 -18.55 -15.00
N TYR A 148 3.06 -18.27 -13.78
CA TYR A 148 3.66 -17.25 -12.90
C TYR A 148 4.69 -17.82 -11.94
N HIS A 149 5.07 -19.09 -12.08
CA HIS A 149 6.04 -19.79 -11.25
C HIS A 149 5.73 -19.70 -9.75
N ILE A 150 4.46 -19.76 -9.36
CA ILE A 150 4.04 -19.65 -7.96
C ILE A 150 4.42 -20.93 -7.20
N LYS A 151 5.41 -20.82 -6.32
CA LYS A 151 5.86 -21.91 -5.42
C LYS A 151 5.47 -21.67 -3.97
N TRP A 152 5.04 -20.45 -3.66
CA TRP A 152 4.64 -20.01 -2.34
C TRP A 152 3.49 -19.02 -2.41
N ILE A 153 2.64 -18.96 -1.40
CA ILE A 153 1.64 -17.90 -1.21
C ILE A 153 1.71 -17.35 0.23
N PRO A 154 1.50 -16.04 0.42
CA PRO A 154 1.14 -15.07 -0.61
C PRO A 154 2.28 -14.81 -1.60
N SER A 155 1.95 -14.56 -2.86
CA SER A 155 2.87 -14.04 -3.87
C SER A 155 2.19 -12.93 -4.65
N MET A 156 2.93 -11.88 -4.96
CA MET A 156 2.35 -10.71 -5.60
C MET A 156 3.20 -10.24 -6.77
N TYR A 157 2.52 -9.68 -7.77
CA TYR A 157 3.13 -9.04 -8.92
C TYR A 157 2.58 -7.64 -9.10
N LEU A 158 3.45 -6.69 -9.41
CA LEU A 158 3.07 -5.42 -9.99
C LEU A 158 3.43 -5.44 -11.46
N ILE A 159 2.45 -5.22 -12.32
CA ILE A 159 2.58 -5.24 -13.79
C ILE A 159 2.42 -3.81 -14.30
N ALA A 160 3.30 -3.40 -15.20
CA ALA A 160 3.27 -2.09 -15.84
C ALA A 160 2.22 -2.01 -16.95
N PRO A 161 1.86 -0.80 -17.42
CA PRO A 161 0.92 -0.60 -18.52
C PRO A 161 1.27 -1.30 -19.83
N ASP A 162 2.56 -1.54 -20.08
CA ASP A 162 3.06 -2.30 -21.23
C ASP A 162 2.95 -3.82 -21.05
N GLY A 163 2.53 -4.28 -19.86
CA GLY A 163 2.36 -5.69 -19.51
C GLY A 163 3.59 -6.37 -18.94
N LYS A 164 4.64 -5.64 -18.65
CA LYS A 164 5.85 -6.22 -18.05
C LYS A 164 5.79 -6.21 -16.53
N VAL A 165 6.38 -7.22 -15.92
CA VAL A 165 6.57 -7.30 -14.48
C VAL A 165 7.47 -6.17 -14.00
N VAL A 166 7.01 -5.38 -13.05
CA VAL A 166 7.79 -4.33 -12.35
C VAL A 166 8.41 -4.87 -11.08
N VAL A 167 7.60 -5.61 -10.31
CA VAL A 167 8.00 -6.26 -9.06
C VAL A 167 7.30 -7.60 -8.96
N SER A 168 8.04 -8.59 -8.50
CA SER A 168 7.52 -9.89 -8.04
C SER A 168 8.05 -10.16 -6.64
N THR A 169 7.18 -10.51 -5.68
CA THR A 169 7.55 -10.59 -4.28
C THR A 169 6.56 -11.42 -3.48
N VAL A 170 6.97 -11.93 -2.34
CA VAL A 170 6.07 -12.50 -1.32
C VAL A 170 5.74 -11.48 -0.22
N MET A 171 6.23 -10.25 -0.33
CA MET A 171 6.11 -9.19 0.67
C MET A 171 5.23 -8.04 0.16
N LYS A 172 4.03 -7.88 0.72
CA LYS A 172 3.11 -6.78 0.37
C LYS A 172 3.74 -5.40 0.48
N ASP A 173 4.68 -5.22 1.42
CA ASP A 173 5.32 -3.94 1.68
C ASP A 173 6.19 -3.48 0.50
N LYS A 174 6.78 -4.41 -0.26
CA LYS A 174 7.51 -4.09 -1.51
C LYS A 174 6.57 -3.60 -2.61
N ILE A 175 5.36 -4.17 -2.71
CA ILE A 175 4.32 -3.66 -3.62
C ILE A 175 3.90 -2.25 -3.19
N ALA A 176 3.65 -2.04 -1.89
CA ALA A 176 3.28 -0.74 -1.35
C ALA A 176 4.34 0.33 -1.63
N ALA A 177 5.62 0.02 -1.35
CA ALA A 177 6.74 0.91 -1.60
C ALA A 177 6.87 1.26 -3.10
N LYS A 178 6.73 0.25 -3.99
CA LYS A 178 6.83 0.48 -5.43
C LYS A 178 5.64 1.29 -5.96
N LEU A 179 4.43 1.05 -5.50
CA LEU A 179 3.27 1.88 -5.85
C LEU A 179 3.44 3.32 -5.37
N ALA A 180 3.99 3.55 -4.19
CA ALA A 180 4.29 4.89 -3.69
C ALA A 180 5.36 5.60 -4.53
N GLU A 181 6.38 4.87 -5.01
CA GLU A 181 7.43 5.38 -5.89
C GLU A 181 6.89 5.82 -7.25
N ILE A 182 6.14 4.94 -7.93
CA ILE A 182 5.64 5.19 -9.31
C ILE A 182 4.41 6.08 -9.34
N MET A 183 3.68 6.15 -8.24
CA MET A 183 2.49 6.97 -8.07
C MET A 183 2.60 7.80 -6.79
N PRO A 184 3.51 8.78 -6.74
CA PRO A 184 3.63 9.62 -5.56
C PRO A 184 2.28 10.31 -5.29
N GLY A 185 1.79 10.14 -4.05
CA GLY A 185 0.53 10.75 -3.62
C GLY A 185 0.64 12.27 -3.62
N CYS A 186 -0.43 12.95 -4.01
CA CYS A 186 -0.62 14.36 -3.66
C CYS A 186 -1.30 14.44 -2.28
N ASP A 187 -0.73 13.79 -1.27
CA ASP A 187 -1.21 13.90 0.09
C ASP A 187 -0.82 15.26 0.67
N GLU A 188 -1.63 15.82 1.55
CA GLU A 188 -1.35 17.12 2.19
C GLU A 188 0.02 17.16 2.89
N GLN A 189 0.62 16.01 3.15
CA GLN A 189 1.91 15.85 3.81
C GLN A 189 3.06 15.48 2.85
N SER A 190 2.77 15.16 1.58
CA SER A 190 3.83 14.72 0.65
C SER A 190 4.71 15.89 0.23
N ALA A 191 6.01 15.61 0.12
CA ALA A 191 7.01 16.57 -0.33
C ALA A 191 6.71 17.15 -1.73
N CYS A 192 5.85 16.47 -2.52
CA CYS A 192 5.39 16.91 -3.85
C CYS A 192 4.49 18.15 -3.75
N CYS A 193 3.65 18.26 -2.70
CA CYS A 193 2.87 19.47 -2.46
C CYS A 193 3.70 20.62 -1.90
N LYS A 194 4.91 20.34 -1.38
CA LYS A 194 5.84 21.35 -0.85
C LYS A 194 6.82 21.89 -1.89
N LYS A 195 7.03 21.18 -3.02
CA LYS A 195 7.89 21.62 -4.12
C LYS A 195 7.05 21.99 -5.34
N GLU A 196 6.90 23.29 -5.55
CA GLU A 196 6.01 23.93 -6.52
C GLU A 196 6.18 23.57 -8.00
N THR A 197 7.18 22.74 -8.36
CA THR A 197 7.60 22.59 -9.76
C THR A 197 7.31 21.23 -10.38
N ALA A 198 7.10 20.16 -9.61
CA ALA A 198 7.03 18.82 -10.18
C ALA A 198 5.59 18.35 -10.50
N CYS A 199 4.61 18.67 -9.64
CA CYS A 199 3.24 18.15 -9.80
C CYS A 199 2.48 18.81 -10.95
N CYS A 200 2.77 20.10 -11.24
CA CYS A 200 2.07 20.83 -12.33
C CYS A 200 2.61 20.50 -13.74
N LYS A 201 3.80 19.88 -13.86
CA LYS A 201 4.36 19.54 -15.17
C LYS A 201 3.89 18.19 -15.73
N GLN A 202 3.38 17.30 -14.88
CA GLN A 202 2.84 16.01 -15.31
C GLN A 202 1.30 16.02 -15.32
N LYS A 203 0.72 16.68 -16.32
CA LYS A 203 -0.74 16.79 -16.52
C LYS A 203 -1.47 15.43 -16.63
N THR A 204 -0.76 14.35 -16.89
CA THR A 204 -1.34 13.03 -17.18
C THR A 204 -1.52 12.11 -15.99
N THR A 205 -0.89 12.40 -14.85
CA THR A 205 -0.84 11.44 -13.71
C THR A 205 -1.52 11.93 -12.43
N CYS A 206 -1.98 13.19 -12.37
CA CYS A 206 -2.70 13.68 -11.19
C CYS A 206 -4.22 13.44 -11.36
N PRO A 207 -4.85 12.59 -10.52
CA PRO A 207 -6.30 12.35 -10.58
C PRO A 207 -7.15 13.60 -10.36
N LYS A 208 -6.56 14.67 -9.81
CA LYS A 208 -7.19 15.98 -9.63
C LYS A 208 -6.90 16.95 -10.78
N ALA A 209 -6.20 16.54 -11.84
CA ALA A 209 -5.95 17.38 -13.01
C ALA A 209 -7.23 17.90 -13.65
N LYS A 210 -8.33 17.10 -13.65
CA LYS A 210 -9.66 17.55 -14.10
C LYS A 210 -10.22 18.73 -13.29
N ALA A 211 -9.80 18.91 -12.05
CA ALA A 211 -10.19 20.06 -11.24
C ALA A 211 -9.32 21.30 -11.51
N CYS A 212 -8.13 21.12 -12.08
CA CYS A 212 -7.26 22.22 -12.49
C CYS A 212 -7.58 22.78 -13.89
N ASP A 213 -8.32 22.04 -14.75
CA ASP A 213 -8.73 22.55 -16.06
C ASP A 213 -9.72 23.73 -15.95
N LYS A 214 -10.39 23.89 -14.81
CA LYS A 214 -11.16 25.11 -14.50
C LYS A 214 -10.28 26.31 -14.08
N ALA A 215 -8.97 26.11 -13.91
CA ALA A 215 -8.04 27.20 -13.59
C ALA A 215 -7.72 28.11 -14.79
N THR A 216 -8.19 27.78 -16.00
CA THR A 216 -8.14 28.71 -17.14
C THR A 216 -8.96 29.97 -16.92
N THR A 217 -9.86 29.98 -15.93
CA THR A 217 -10.61 31.17 -15.51
C THR A 217 -9.92 31.98 -14.42
N CYS A 218 -8.82 31.53 -13.85
CA CYS A 218 -8.03 32.26 -12.85
C CYS A 218 -7.10 33.32 -13.45
N ASN A 219 -7.16 33.59 -14.75
CA ASN A 219 -6.40 34.68 -15.40
C ASN A 219 -6.90 36.11 -15.04
N LYS A 220 -7.88 36.23 -14.15
CA LYS A 220 -8.24 37.53 -13.55
C LYS A 220 -7.71 37.61 -12.15
N ALA A 221 -6.58 38.27 -11.99
CA ALA A 221 -5.85 38.55 -10.74
C ALA A 221 -6.70 39.12 -9.58
N LYS A 222 -7.98 39.42 -9.78
CA LYS A 222 -8.90 39.98 -8.77
C LYS A 222 -9.72 38.92 -8.00
N ALA A 223 -9.71 37.65 -8.41
CA ALA A 223 -10.58 36.62 -7.81
C ALA A 223 -9.90 35.80 -6.70
N CYS A 224 -8.57 35.95 -6.53
CA CYS A 224 -7.81 35.14 -5.55
C CYS A 224 -7.58 35.86 -4.20
N ASP A 225 -7.98 37.12 -4.03
CA ASP A 225 -7.77 37.86 -2.78
C ASP A 225 -8.76 37.53 -1.66
N LYS A 226 -9.78 36.72 -1.94
CA LYS A 226 -10.70 36.25 -0.89
C LYS A 226 -10.30 34.84 -0.45
N ALA A 227 -9.52 34.78 0.62
CA ALA A 227 -9.06 33.56 1.30
C ALA A 227 -10.17 32.56 1.68
N THR A 228 -11.44 32.89 1.51
CA THR A 228 -12.60 32.08 1.88
C THR A 228 -13.04 31.10 0.80
N ALA A 229 -12.69 31.32 -0.48
CA ALA A 229 -13.14 30.47 -1.59
C ALA A 229 -12.22 29.26 -1.87
N CYS A 230 -10.99 29.30 -1.39
CA CYS A 230 -9.98 28.26 -1.63
C CYS A 230 -9.83 27.21 -0.52
N LYS A 231 -10.68 27.22 0.52
CA LYS A 231 -10.59 26.28 1.66
C LYS A 231 -10.84 24.80 1.30
N LYS A 232 -11.27 24.50 0.07
CA LYS A 232 -11.60 23.11 -0.33
C LYS A 232 -10.59 22.43 -1.27
N THR A 233 -9.53 23.11 -1.72
CA THR A 233 -8.53 22.49 -2.59
C THR A 233 -7.15 23.03 -2.27
N THR A 234 -6.34 22.18 -1.67
CA THR A 234 -4.99 22.47 -1.17
C THR A 234 -4.01 22.94 -2.27
N CYS A 235 -4.30 22.64 -3.54
CA CYS A 235 -3.50 23.10 -4.68
C CYS A 235 -3.59 24.60 -4.96
N CYS A 236 -4.62 25.29 -4.47
CA CYS A 236 -4.80 26.73 -4.74
C CYS A 236 -4.19 27.65 -3.68
N LYS A 237 -3.65 27.13 -2.56
CA LYS A 237 -3.04 27.96 -1.51
C LYS A 237 -1.75 28.66 -1.91
N LYS A 238 -1.18 28.37 -3.08
CA LYS A 238 0.08 28.97 -3.56
C LYS A 238 -0.03 29.65 -4.92
N ALA A 239 -1.18 30.23 -5.21
CA ALA A 239 -1.38 31.03 -6.40
C ALA A 239 -0.52 32.32 -6.49
N THR A 240 0.24 32.64 -5.43
CA THR A 240 1.17 33.78 -5.43
C THR A 240 2.35 33.61 -6.38
N THR A 241 2.69 32.36 -6.77
CA THR A 241 3.84 32.09 -7.65
C THR A 241 3.47 32.02 -9.14
N CYS A 242 2.18 32.01 -9.49
CA CYS A 242 1.74 32.08 -10.90
C CYS A 242 1.75 33.52 -11.47
N LYS A 243 2.23 34.52 -10.71
CA LYS A 243 2.21 35.94 -11.13
C LYS A 243 3.33 36.34 -12.08
N ASN A 244 4.32 35.48 -12.34
CA ASN A 244 5.47 35.84 -13.17
C ASN A 244 5.73 34.77 -14.24
N LYS A 245 4.84 34.69 -15.22
CA LYS A 245 5.17 34.34 -16.60
C LYS A 245 4.00 34.67 -17.52
#